data_fb2c7d959de2fc7495d9846e3aa0a19b
#
_entry.id   fb2c7d959de2fc7495d9846e3aa0a19b
#
_cell.length_a   1.000
_cell.length_b   1.000
_cell.length_c   1.000
_cell.angle_alpha   90.00
_cell.angle_beta   90.00
_cell.angle_gamma   90.00
#
_symmetry.space_group_name_H-M   'P 1'
#
loop_
_entity.id
_entity.type
_entity.pdbx_description
1 polymer ?
#
loop_
_entity_poly.entity_id
_entity_poly.type
_entity_poly.pdbx_seq_one_letter_code
_entity_poly.pdbx_strand_id
1 'polypeptide(L)'
;LFRAMLILGSLDLYLWYRWASGNPLRPPHLPSDWGIWMPMIVLMLIFGVVLLMPLMSGKSPHVMIRPEHIEVGLSDVKGLDDQVDEVIRSLNVFLGYATFREVLGGNPRRGILFEGPPGTGKTYLAKAMAKQAGVPFLFVSAPAFQSMWFGMTNVRIRSFFKALRKAARREGGAIGFIEEIDAIGTDRSGLGMDAAPPSLGRSVSRFASPGTGGMVNELLIQMQSFDQPQWGQRISERFVNWLNGYLPEGKTIKVGKPKYHNLLLIAATNRADSLDSALLRPGRFDRRLYFDLPTKQGRRDLIDFFLERKAHHELLDEDGARERMAHDTLGYTPVMIEHLFDEALLVALRDGRDGMSVSDIYEAKLTEEIGLAQRVLYTEAERRAVATHEAGHAVAAHLLGKTRRLEVLSIIKRRAALGLLTHSELEERFTRSRSELEALIAIALGGMAAEEVFLGETGTGPGSDLASATEVAAMMVGALGMGGSLISYEAVAEGLASRSNLVGKVLADRDTKARVEALLDAQKERIRGVLEENRDLVEALRDALIARDELVGEEIVQVIHQALAERAGYKPNGGPAAVGSDTLIVLPNGSEDPTLPEEAKDSPTTE
;
A
#
# COMPACT_ATOMS: atom_id res chain seq x y z
N LEU A 1 -34.85 -15.26 -23.55
CA LEU A 1 -36.29 -15.03 -23.57
C LEU A 1 -36.93 -15.67 -24.80
N PHE A 2 -36.52 -15.36 -26.03
CA PHE A 2 -37.14 -15.88 -27.27
C PHE A 2 -37.14 -17.43 -27.36
N ARG A 3 -36.03 -18.11 -27.00
CA ARG A 3 -35.98 -19.57 -26.96
C ARG A 3 -36.86 -20.19 -25.87
N ALA A 4 -36.97 -19.53 -24.72
CA ALA A 4 -37.88 -19.98 -23.66
C ALA A 4 -39.34 -19.79 -24.06
N MET A 5 -39.71 -18.67 -24.73
CA MET A 5 -41.03 -18.46 -25.29
C MET A 5 -41.41 -19.47 -26.37
N LEU A 6 -40.45 -19.88 -27.23
CA LEU A 6 -40.68 -20.90 -28.25
C LEU A 6 -40.96 -22.27 -27.63
N ILE A 7 -40.21 -22.64 -26.58
CA ILE A 7 -40.40 -23.93 -25.89
C ILE A 7 -41.71 -23.93 -25.11
N LEU A 8 -41.99 -22.86 -24.36
CA LEU A 8 -43.25 -22.75 -23.61
C LEU A 8 -44.44 -22.66 -24.53
N GLY A 9 -44.36 -21.88 -25.64
CA GLY A 9 -45.40 -21.77 -26.63
C GLY A 9 -45.69 -23.07 -27.38
N SER A 10 -44.64 -23.87 -27.71
CA SER A 10 -44.85 -25.18 -28.32
C SER A 10 -45.47 -26.18 -27.37
N LEU A 11 -45.12 -26.11 -26.08
CA LEU A 11 -45.72 -26.96 -25.04
C LEU A 11 -47.18 -26.60 -24.81
N ASP A 12 -47.50 -25.28 -24.77
CA ASP A 12 -48.86 -24.78 -24.60
C ASP A 12 -49.75 -25.15 -25.78
N LEU A 13 -49.23 -25.03 -27.00
CA LEU A 13 -49.94 -25.44 -28.24
C LEU A 13 -50.18 -26.95 -28.26
N TYR A 14 -49.23 -27.78 -27.78
CA TYR A 14 -49.39 -29.19 -27.66
C TYR A 14 -50.42 -29.60 -26.59
N LEU A 15 -50.46 -28.91 -25.46
CA LEU A 15 -51.43 -29.13 -24.40
C LEU A 15 -52.86 -28.74 -24.86
N TRP A 16 -52.98 -27.62 -25.57
CA TRP A 16 -54.25 -27.16 -26.17
C TRP A 16 -54.76 -28.10 -27.23
N TYR A 17 -53.87 -28.60 -28.12
CA TYR A 17 -54.24 -29.63 -29.13
C TYR A 17 -54.75 -30.91 -28.48
N ARG A 18 -54.11 -31.38 -27.43
CA ARG A 18 -54.56 -32.55 -26.69
C ARG A 18 -55.92 -32.34 -26.00
N TRP A 19 -56.14 -31.18 -25.46
CA TRP A 19 -57.43 -30.82 -24.86
C TRP A 19 -58.51 -30.74 -25.93
N ALA A 20 -58.29 -30.09 -27.04
CA ALA A 20 -59.22 -29.93 -28.14
C ALA A 20 -59.55 -31.27 -28.85
N SER A 21 -58.59 -32.22 -28.88
CA SER A 21 -58.81 -33.53 -29.45
C SER A 21 -59.52 -34.52 -28.52
N GLY A 22 -60.06 -34.07 -27.39
CA GLY A 22 -60.78 -34.90 -26.43
C GLY A 22 -59.90 -35.90 -25.64
N ASN A 23 -58.59 -35.74 -25.70
CA ASN A 23 -57.59 -36.60 -25.04
C ASN A 23 -56.84 -35.79 -23.95
N PRO A 24 -57.50 -35.37 -22.85
CA PRO A 24 -56.89 -34.60 -21.80
C PRO A 24 -55.75 -35.39 -21.16
N LEU A 25 -54.77 -34.66 -20.68
CA LEU A 25 -53.68 -35.27 -19.89
C LEU A 25 -54.29 -35.88 -18.63
N ARG A 26 -54.39 -37.19 -18.60
CA ARG A 26 -54.64 -37.90 -17.33
C ARG A 26 -53.39 -37.76 -16.47
N PRO A 27 -53.52 -37.34 -15.20
CA PRO A 27 -52.37 -37.38 -14.31
C PRO A 27 -51.85 -38.82 -14.33
N PRO A 28 -50.52 -39.00 -14.43
CA PRO A 28 -49.97 -40.35 -14.39
C PRO A 28 -50.48 -41.03 -13.12
N HIS A 29 -51.09 -42.24 -13.30
CA HIS A 29 -51.41 -43.07 -12.14
C HIS A 29 -50.12 -43.37 -11.42
N LEU A 30 -49.94 -42.77 -10.24
CA LEU A 30 -48.77 -43.04 -9.39
C LEU A 30 -48.91 -44.49 -8.94
N PRO A 31 -47.88 -45.31 -9.14
CA PRO A 31 -47.89 -46.69 -8.66
C PRO A 31 -48.18 -46.73 -7.16
N SER A 32 -48.89 -47.75 -6.69
CA SER A 32 -49.21 -47.95 -5.26
C SER A 32 -47.99 -47.88 -4.37
N ASP A 33 -46.81 -48.18 -4.93
CA ASP A 33 -45.50 -48.22 -4.25
C ASP A 33 -44.75 -46.88 -4.29
N TRP A 34 -45.44 -45.77 -4.61
CA TRP A 34 -44.88 -44.45 -4.68
C TRP A 34 -44.09 -44.07 -3.42
N GLY A 35 -44.53 -44.52 -2.24
CA GLY A 35 -43.86 -44.31 -0.97
C GLY A 35 -42.41 -44.84 -0.91
N ILE A 36 -42.13 -45.93 -1.67
CA ILE A 36 -40.80 -46.55 -1.75
C ILE A 36 -39.87 -45.72 -2.66
N TRP A 37 -40.42 -45.11 -3.73
CA TRP A 37 -39.64 -44.32 -4.70
C TRP A 37 -39.45 -42.85 -4.31
N MET A 38 -40.32 -42.30 -3.44
CA MET A 38 -40.25 -40.90 -3.01
C MET A 38 -38.88 -40.52 -2.43
N PRO A 39 -38.26 -41.27 -1.52
CA PRO A 39 -36.93 -40.91 -1.01
C PRO A 39 -35.87 -40.87 -2.10
N MET A 40 -35.95 -41.78 -3.08
CA MET A 40 -35.01 -41.85 -4.19
C MET A 40 -35.17 -40.66 -5.17
N ILE A 41 -36.42 -40.26 -5.44
CA ILE A 41 -36.73 -39.07 -6.27
C ILE A 41 -36.26 -37.79 -5.57
N VAL A 42 -36.53 -37.63 -4.27
CA VAL A 42 -36.06 -36.50 -3.48
C VAL A 42 -34.53 -36.44 -3.45
N LEU A 43 -33.87 -37.61 -3.24
CA LEU A 43 -32.42 -37.71 -3.29
C LEU A 43 -31.86 -37.32 -4.67
N MET A 44 -32.48 -37.81 -5.75
CA MET A 44 -32.11 -37.48 -7.13
C MET A 44 -32.31 -35.97 -7.44
N LEU A 45 -33.36 -35.38 -6.90
CA LEU A 45 -33.66 -33.95 -7.05
C LEU A 45 -32.65 -33.08 -6.26
N ILE A 46 -32.33 -33.46 -5.02
CA ILE A 46 -31.29 -32.86 -4.21
C ILE A 46 -29.95 -32.96 -4.92
N PHE A 47 -29.62 -34.18 -5.41
CA PHE A 47 -28.38 -34.40 -6.15
C PHE A 47 -28.33 -33.60 -7.44
N GLY A 48 -29.44 -33.50 -8.17
CA GLY A 48 -29.60 -32.64 -9.35
C GLY A 48 -29.38 -31.17 -9.04
N VAL A 49 -29.97 -30.66 -7.96
CA VAL A 49 -29.77 -29.27 -7.51
C VAL A 49 -28.31 -29.03 -7.10
N VAL A 50 -27.72 -29.95 -6.33
CA VAL A 50 -26.30 -29.87 -5.92
C VAL A 50 -25.37 -29.90 -7.14
N LEU A 51 -25.71 -30.68 -8.17
CA LEU A 51 -24.93 -30.79 -9.40
C LEU A 51 -25.12 -29.57 -10.35
N LEU A 52 -26.29 -28.94 -10.31
CA LEU A 52 -26.63 -27.74 -11.10
C LEU A 52 -26.11 -26.44 -10.45
N MET A 53 -26.02 -26.39 -9.14
CA MET A 53 -25.55 -25.22 -8.39
C MET A 53 -24.18 -24.72 -8.83
N PRO A 54 -23.15 -25.57 -9.06
CA PRO A 54 -21.85 -25.16 -9.59
C PRO A 54 -21.94 -24.57 -11.00
N LEU A 55 -22.81 -25.09 -11.86
CA LEU A 55 -23.01 -24.61 -13.23
C LEU A 55 -23.57 -23.18 -13.26
N MET A 56 -24.38 -22.81 -12.29
CA MET A 56 -24.90 -21.44 -12.13
C MET A 56 -23.85 -20.48 -11.55
N SER A 57 -22.90 -20.97 -10.77
CA SER A 57 -21.84 -20.18 -10.11
C SER A 57 -20.63 -19.87 -11.01
N GLY A 58 -20.62 -20.35 -12.26
CA GLY A 58 -19.47 -20.25 -13.18
C GLY A 58 -19.25 -18.89 -13.83
N LYS A 59 -20.05 -17.87 -13.50
CA LYS A 59 -19.82 -16.50 -14.01
C LYS A 59 -18.71 -15.84 -13.23
N SER A 60 -17.83 -15.11 -13.96
CA SER A 60 -16.80 -14.28 -13.32
C SER A 60 -17.44 -13.11 -12.58
N PRO A 61 -16.97 -12.76 -11.39
CA PRO A 61 -17.44 -11.63 -10.59
C PRO A 61 -16.91 -10.27 -11.07
N HIS A 62 -16.45 -10.17 -12.33
CA HIS A 62 -15.90 -8.93 -12.86
C HIS A 62 -16.95 -7.83 -13.03
N VAL A 63 -16.54 -6.60 -12.81
CA VAL A 63 -17.29 -5.39 -13.13
C VAL A 63 -16.72 -4.82 -14.42
N MET A 64 -17.59 -4.53 -15.40
CA MET A 64 -17.22 -3.87 -16.64
C MET A 64 -17.66 -2.40 -16.59
N ILE A 65 -16.70 -1.50 -16.66
CA ILE A 65 -16.88 -0.05 -16.67
C ILE A 65 -16.59 0.44 -18.09
N ARG A 66 -17.50 1.19 -18.67
CA ARG A 66 -17.27 1.82 -19.96
C ARG A 66 -16.46 3.11 -19.81
N PRO A 67 -15.68 3.52 -20.81
CA PRO A 67 -14.85 4.72 -20.73
C PRO A 67 -15.67 5.99 -20.43
N GLU A 68 -16.93 6.05 -20.86
CA GLU A 68 -17.86 7.16 -20.60
C GLU A 68 -18.24 7.32 -19.12
N HIS A 69 -18.16 6.24 -18.33
CA HIS A 69 -18.47 6.21 -16.91
C HIS A 69 -17.23 6.29 -16.02
N ILE A 70 -16.06 6.48 -16.60
CA ILE A 70 -14.83 6.68 -15.84
C ILE A 70 -14.61 8.19 -15.70
N GLU A 71 -14.75 8.69 -14.50
CA GLU A 71 -14.58 10.12 -14.21
C GLU A 71 -13.11 10.54 -14.25
N VAL A 72 -12.21 9.65 -13.86
CA VAL A 72 -10.77 9.90 -13.71
C VAL A 72 -10.05 9.96 -15.05
N GLY A 73 -9.34 11.07 -15.32
CA GLY A 73 -8.42 11.24 -16.45
C GLY A 73 -6.94 11.07 -16.05
N LEU A 74 -6.03 11.01 -17.04
CA LEU A 74 -4.59 11.01 -16.76
C LEU A 74 -4.12 12.34 -16.14
N SER A 75 -4.79 13.45 -16.43
CA SER A 75 -4.54 14.77 -15.80
C SER A 75 -4.82 14.80 -14.31
N ASP A 76 -5.70 13.92 -13.82
CA ASP A 76 -6.07 13.82 -12.41
C ASP A 76 -5.11 12.94 -11.60
N VAL A 77 -4.20 12.23 -12.28
CA VAL A 77 -3.15 11.43 -11.63
C VAL A 77 -1.99 12.35 -11.29
N LYS A 78 -1.84 12.65 -9.99
CA LYS A 78 -0.78 13.52 -9.46
C LYS A 78 0.22 12.71 -8.65
N GLY A 79 1.46 13.18 -8.63
CA GLY A 79 2.53 12.57 -7.84
C GLY A 79 3.06 11.23 -8.37
N LEU A 80 2.75 10.88 -9.63
CA LEU A 80 3.17 9.65 -10.32
C LEU A 80 3.65 9.94 -11.75
N ASP A 81 4.40 11.04 -11.97
CA ASP A 81 4.74 11.53 -13.30
C ASP A 81 5.52 10.51 -14.14
N ASP A 82 6.52 9.86 -13.56
CA ASP A 82 7.31 8.82 -14.23
C ASP A 82 6.45 7.62 -14.66
N GLN A 83 5.49 7.21 -13.77
CA GLN A 83 4.58 6.11 -14.05
C GLN A 83 3.57 6.50 -15.13
N VAL A 84 3.09 7.74 -15.13
CA VAL A 84 2.18 8.28 -16.15
C VAL A 84 2.87 8.30 -17.52
N ASP A 85 4.11 8.77 -17.60
CA ASP A 85 4.89 8.78 -18.85
C ASP A 85 5.09 7.38 -19.41
N GLU A 86 5.42 6.43 -18.54
CA GLU A 86 5.63 5.04 -18.96
C GLU A 86 4.32 4.36 -19.37
N VAL A 87 3.22 4.74 -18.73
CA VAL A 87 1.86 4.32 -19.12
C VAL A 87 1.48 4.90 -20.49
N ILE A 88 1.75 6.17 -20.76
CA ILE A 88 1.49 6.81 -22.04
C ILE A 88 2.25 6.08 -23.17
N ARG A 89 3.52 5.73 -22.94
CA ARG A 89 4.30 4.91 -23.88
C ARG A 89 3.66 3.54 -24.13
N SER A 90 3.17 2.90 -23.05
CA SER A 90 2.48 1.61 -23.14
C SER A 90 1.16 1.71 -23.90
N LEU A 91 0.38 2.77 -23.66
CA LEU A 91 -0.87 3.03 -24.37
C LEU A 91 -0.65 3.32 -25.85
N ASN A 92 0.40 4.05 -26.21
CA ASN A 92 0.72 4.31 -27.61
C ASN A 92 1.03 3.01 -28.37
N VAL A 93 1.76 2.08 -27.76
CA VAL A 93 2.00 0.74 -28.34
C VAL A 93 0.71 -0.08 -28.39
N PHE A 94 -0.14 0.01 -27.37
CA PHE A 94 -1.42 -0.66 -27.33
C PHE A 94 -2.38 -0.13 -28.41
N LEU A 95 -2.52 1.17 -28.56
CA LEU A 95 -3.38 1.78 -29.58
C LEU A 95 -2.83 1.58 -30.99
N GLY A 96 -1.51 1.71 -31.16
CA GLY A 96 -0.80 1.50 -32.42
C GLY A 96 -0.41 0.04 -32.70
N TYR A 97 -1.04 -0.95 -32.04
CA TYR A 97 -0.60 -2.35 -32.10
C TYR A 97 -0.52 -2.93 -33.52
N ALA A 98 -1.42 -2.52 -34.41
CA ALA A 98 -1.45 -2.99 -35.80
C ALA A 98 -0.20 -2.53 -36.56
N THR A 99 0.15 -1.26 -36.48
CA THR A 99 1.36 -0.69 -37.06
C THR A 99 2.61 -1.31 -36.42
N PHE A 100 2.63 -1.47 -35.09
CA PHE A 100 3.77 -2.06 -34.39
C PHE A 100 4.04 -3.50 -34.85
N ARG A 101 2.97 -4.28 -35.09
CA ARG A 101 3.08 -5.67 -35.52
C ARG A 101 3.30 -5.83 -37.04
N GLU A 102 2.53 -5.11 -37.85
CA GLU A 102 2.50 -5.33 -39.31
C GLU A 102 3.62 -4.57 -40.02
N VAL A 103 3.99 -3.39 -39.53
CA VAL A 103 5.02 -2.54 -40.16
C VAL A 103 6.38 -2.73 -39.50
N LEU A 104 6.41 -2.74 -38.14
CA LEU A 104 7.67 -2.83 -37.39
C LEU A 104 8.06 -4.27 -37.01
N GLY A 105 7.19 -5.26 -37.25
CA GLY A 105 7.47 -6.68 -36.94
C GLY A 105 7.59 -7.00 -35.45
N GLY A 106 7.21 -6.07 -34.57
CA GLY A 106 7.28 -6.22 -33.12
C GLY A 106 6.11 -7.01 -32.55
N ASN A 107 6.32 -7.66 -31.42
CA ASN A 107 5.24 -8.27 -30.63
C ASN A 107 4.84 -7.30 -29.51
N PRO A 108 3.60 -6.74 -29.52
CA PRO A 108 3.16 -5.83 -28.48
C PRO A 108 3.06 -6.56 -27.14
N ARG A 109 3.59 -5.95 -26.11
CA ARG A 109 3.47 -6.44 -24.74
C ARG A 109 2.03 -6.25 -24.27
N ARG A 110 1.49 -7.26 -23.59
CA ARG A 110 0.06 -7.30 -23.20
C ARG A 110 -0.15 -7.42 -21.71
N GLY A 111 0.89 -7.65 -20.96
CA GLY A 111 0.84 -7.82 -19.52
C GLY A 111 1.69 -6.76 -18.83
N ILE A 112 1.07 -5.98 -17.95
CA ILE A 112 1.76 -5.01 -17.09
C ILE A 112 1.47 -5.37 -15.64
N LEU A 113 2.50 -5.41 -14.81
CA LEU A 113 2.39 -5.57 -13.37
C LEU A 113 2.59 -4.21 -12.69
N PHE A 114 1.61 -3.79 -11.91
CA PHE A 114 1.69 -2.65 -11.02
C PHE A 114 2.07 -3.15 -9.63
N GLU A 115 3.24 -2.79 -9.15
CA GLU A 115 3.77 -3.21 -7.86
C GLU A 115 4.06 -2.00 -6.97
N GLY A 116 3.86 -2.12 -5.66
CA GLY A 116 4.14 -1.05 -4.70
C GLY A 116 3.17 -1.04 -3.53
N PRO A 117 3.39 -0.16 -2.54
CA PRO A 117 2.56 -0.06 -1.34
C PRO A 117 1.08 0.16 -1.62
N PRO A 118 0.17 -0.20 -0.70
CA PRO A 118 -1.25 0.11 -0.83
C PRO A 118 -1.47 1.63 -0.82
N GLY A 119 -2.54 2.10 -1.48
CA GLY A 119 -2.89 3.52 -1.49
C GLY A 119 -2.07 4.41 -2.43
N THR A 120 -1.13 3.87 -3.22
CA THR A 120 -0.27 4.62 -4.16
C THR A 120 -0.92 4.92 -5.52
N GLY A 121 -2.21 4.67 -5.71
CA GLY A 121 -2.93 5.05 -6.93
C GLY A 121 -2.90 4.03 -8.07
N LYS A 122 -2.46 2.77 -7.87
CA LYS A 122 -2.41 1.72 -8.90
C LYS A 122 -3.73 1.54 -9.66
N THR A 123 -4.82 1.34 -8.94
CA THR A 123 -6.16 1.17 -9.52
C THR A 123 -6.67 2.44 -10.18
N TYR A 124 -6.32 3.61 -9.63
CA TYR A 124 -6.67 4.92 -10.14
C TYR A 124 -6.05 5.17 -11.51
N LEU A 125 -4.74 4.94 -11.64
CA LEU A 125 -4.01 5.05 -12.91
C LEU A 125 -4.53 4.05 -13.96
N ALA A 126 -4.85 2.80 -13.57
CA ALA A 126 -5.40 1.81 -14.50
C ALA A 126 -6.77 2.24 -15.09
N LYS A 127 -7.62 2.89 -14.28
CA LYS A 127 -8.88 3.48 -14.77
C LYS A 127 -8.64 4.64 -15.71
N ALA A 128 -7.72 5.55 -15.35
CA ALA A 128 -7.33 6.68 -16.21
C ALA A 128 -6.79 6.22 -17.57
N MET A 129 -5.99 5.13 -17.59
CA MET A 129 -5.53 4.48 -18.83
C MET A 129 -6.68 4.04 -19.73
N ALA A 130 -7.71 3.41 -19.15
CA ALA A 130 -8.84 2.92 -19.92
C ALA A 130 -9.68 4.06 -20.52
N LYS A 131 -9.87 5.14 -19.76
CA LYS A 131 -10.52 6.38 -20.24
C LYS A 131 -9.75 6.99 -21.41
N GLN A 132 -8.43 7.15 -21.23
CA GLN A 132 -7.56 7.72 -22.27
C GLN A 132 -7.52 6.88 -23.54
N ALA A 133 -7.54 5.56 -23.39
CA ALA A 133 -7.57 4.64 -24.53
C ALA A 133 -8.96 4.53 -25.20
N GLY A 134 -10.02 5.05 -24.57
CA GLY A 134 -11.39 4.95 -25.06
C GLY A 134 -11.91 3.52 -25.10
N VAL A 135 -11.43 2.61 -24.25
CA VAL A 135 -11.77 1.18 -24.26
C VAL A 135 -12.39 0.75 -22.93
N PRO A 136 -13.23 -0.32 -22.93
CA PRO A 136 -13.85 -0.82 -21.71
C PRO A 136 -12.80 -1.35 -20.73
N PHE A 137 -13.05 -1.07 -19.45
CA PHE A 137 -12.27 -1.50 -18.31
C PHE A 137 -12.98 -2.64 -17.58
N LEU A 138 -12.36 -3.83 -17.51
CA LEU A 138 -12.87 -4.98 -16.79
C LEU A 138 -12.08 -5.16 -15.50
N PHE A 139 -12.71 -4.82 -14.39
CA PHE A 139 -12.14 -4.91 -13.04
C PHE A 139 -12.52 -6.21 -12.36
N VAL A 140 -11.57 -6.84 -11.69
CA VAL A 140 -11.79 -7.99 -10.81
C VAL A 140 -10.72 -8.02 -9.72
N SER A 141 -11.13 -8.33 -8.48
CA SER A 141 -10.20 -8.68 -7.42
C SER A 141 -9.88 -10.18 -7.48
N ALA A 142 -8.62 -10.55 -7.36
CA ALA A 142 -8.17 -11.95 -7.49
C ALA A 142 -8.81 -12.90 -6.46
N PRO A 143 -9.00 -12.52 -5.17
CA PRO A 143 -9.76 -13.30 -4.21
C PRO A 143 -11.17 -13.68 -4.67
N ALA A 144 -11.82 -12.82 -5.45
CA ALA A 144 -13.18 -13.08 -5.96
C ALA A 144 -13.27 -14.26 -6.95
N PHE A 145 -12.15 -14.69 -7.53
CA PHE A 145 -12.11 -15.91 -8.32
C PHE A 145 -12.24 -17.17 -7.45
N GLN A 146 -11.86 -17.12 -6.18
CA GLN A 146 -11.89 -18.27 -5.31
C GLN A 146 -13.32 -18.79 -5.15
N SER A 147 -13.47 -20.12 -5.11
CA SER A 147 -14.73 -20.80 -4.93
C SER A 147 -14.54 -22.00 -4.05
N MET A 148 -15.51 -22.27 -3.17
CA MET A 148 -15.54 -23.49 -2.35
C MET A 148 -15.70 -24.77 -3.20
N TRP A 149 -16.20 -24.63 -4.44
CA TRP A 149 -16.43 -25.78 -5.31
C TRP A 149 -15.21 -26.09 -6.14
N PHE A 150 -14.78 -27.34 -6.12
CA PHE A 150 -13.61 -27.82 -6.87
C PHE A 150 -13.70 -27.48 -8.36
N GLY A 151 -12.64 -26.87 -8.90
CA GLY A 151 -12.55 -26.50 -10.32
C GLY A 151 -13.31 -25.25 -10.76
N MET A 152 -14.20 -24.70 -9.93
CA MET A 152 -15.00 -23.52 -10.29
C MET A 152 -14.16 -22.24 -10.36
N THR A 153 -13.09 -22.14 -9.61
CA THR A 153 -12.13 -21.03 -9.70
C THR A 153 -11.54 -20.92 -11.11
N ASN A 154 -11.13 -22.03 -11.71
CA ASN A 154 -10.61 -22.05 -13.08
C ASN A 154 -11.69 -21.65 -14.10
N VAL A 155 -12.95 -22.04 -13.86
CA VAL A 155 -14.08 -21.63 -14.71
C VAL A 155 -14.33 -20.14 -14.62
N ARG A 156 -14.24 -19.52 -13.44
CA ARG A 156 -14.37 -18.08 -13.24
C ARG A 156 -13.26 -17.31 -13.94
N ILE A 157 -12.00 -17.77 -13.84
CA ILE A 157 -10.86 -17.18 -14.56
C ILE A 157 -11.11 -17.24 -16.08
N ARG A 158 -11.49 -18.41 -16.63
CA ARG A 158 -11.84 -18.54 -18.06
C ARG A 158 -12.98 -17.61 -18.47
N SER A 159 -13.98 -17.46 -17.61
CA SER A 159 -15.13 -16.58 -17.85
C SER A 159 -14.71 -15.11 -17.93
N PHE A 160 -13.80 -14.65 -17.06
CA PHE A 160 -13.20 -13.33 -17.11
C PHE A 160 -12.49 -13.07 -18.43
N PHE A 161 -11.57 -13.93 -18.82
CA PHE A 161 -10.84 -13.79 -20.10
C PHE A 161 -11.74 -13.90 -21.32
N LYS A 162 -12.82 -14.69 -21.23
CA LYS A 162 -13.84 -14.75 -22.29
C LYS A 162 -14.61 -13.41 -22.40
N ALA A 163 -14.95 -12.79 -21.27
CA ALA A 163 -15.59 -11.48 -21.24
C ALA A 163 -14.67 -10.40 -21.79
N LEU A 164 -13.40 -10.38 -21.38
CA LEU A 164 -12.37 -9.47 -21.85
C LEU A 164 -12.19 -9.56 -23.38
N ARG A 165 -12.02 -10.76 -23.92
CA ARG A 165 -11.94 -10.98 -25.38
C ARG A 165 -13.23 -10.56 -26.11
N LYS A 166 -14.39 -10.74 -25.50
CA LYS A 166 -15.66 -10.32 -26.08
C LYS A 166 -15.81 -8.80 -26.12
N ALA A 167 -15.38 -8.10 -25.06
CA ALA A 167 -15.36 -6.64 -25.00
C ALA A 167 -14.40 -6.08 -26.06
N ALA A 168 -13.18 -6.58 -26.15
CA ALA A 168 -12.19 -6.14 -27.12
C ALA A 168 -12.63 -6.33 -28.59
N ARG A 169 -13.42 -7.39 -28.88
CA ARG A 169 -13.98 -7.58 -30.23
C ARG A 169 -15.07 -6.59 -30.60
N ARG A 170 -15.82 -6.12 -29.61
CA ARG A 170 -16.96 -5.23 -29.85
C ARG A 170 -16.52 -3.78 -29.98
N GLU A 171 -15.51 -3.41 -29.21
CA GLU A 171 -15.13 -2.01 -29.02
C GLU A 171 -13.69 -1.71 -29.50
N GLY A 172 -13.08 -2.66 -30.23
CA GLY A 172 -11.75 -2.47 -30.85
C GLY A 172 -10.57 -2.70 -29.91
N GLY A 173 -10.80 -2.69 -28.59
CA GLY A 173 -9.80 -2.95 -27.55
C GLY A 173 -10.47 -3.17 -26.20
N ALA A 174 -9.73 -3.67 -25.21
CA ALA A 174 -10.20 -3.76 -23.83
C ALA A 174 -9.01 -3.85 -22.85
N ILE A 175 -9.17 -3.26 -21.68
CA ILE A 175 -8.21 -3.36 -20.57
C ILE A 175 -8.84 -4.23 -19.48
N GLY A 176 -8.14 -5.32 -19.12
CA GLY A 176 -8.48 -6.15 -17.96
C GLY A 176 -7.57 -5.78 -16.80
N PHE A 177 -8.16 -5.59 -15.62
CA PHE A 177 -7.42 -5.28 -14.41
C PHE A 177 -7.72 -6.33 -13.34
N ILE A 178 -6.67 -6.93 -12.80
CA ILE A 178 -6.73 -7.92 -11.72
C ILE A 178 -6.04 -7.33 -10.51
N GLU A 179 -6.82 -7.00 -9.49
CA GLU A 179 -6.32 -6.47 -8.22
C GLU A 179 -5.92 -7.60 -7.28
N GLU A 180 -4.91 -7.37 -6.42
CA GLU A 180 -4.43 -8.32 -5.42
C GLU A 180 -4.02 -9.68 -6.01
N ILE A 181 -3.29 -9.67 -7.13
CA ILE A 181 -2.92 -10.90 -7.84
C ILE A 181 -2.11 -11.88 -6.98
N ASP A 182 -1.43 -11.39 -5.95
CA ASP A 182 -0.71 -12.19 -4.96
C ASP A 182 -1.61 -13.17 -4.22
N ALA A 183 -2.92 -12.87 -4.05
CA ALA A 183 -3.86 -13.81 -3.44
C ALA A 183 -4.03 -15.14 -4.21
N ILE A 184 -3.74 -15.15 -5.51
CA ILE A 184 -3.81 -16.36 -6.37
C ILE A 184 -2.48 -16.71 -7.02
N GLY A 185 -1.53 -15.78 -7.02
CA GLY A 185 -0.25 -15.89 -7.72
C GLY A 185 0.94 -16.31 -6.84
N THR A 186 0.71 -16.73 -5.60
CA THR A 186 1.77 -17.04 -4.62
C THR A 186 2.62 -18.24 -5.05
N ASP A 187 3.93 -18.10 -4.84
CA ASP A 187 4.90 -19.17 -5.13
C ASP A 187 4.65 -20.41 -4.24
N ARG A 188 4.82 -21.56 -4.84
CA ARG A 188 4.60 -22.88 -4.20
C ARG A 188 5.67 -23.24 -3.17
N SER A 189 6.82 -22.58 -3.20
CA SER A 189 7.94 -22.82 -2.29
C SER A 189 7.72 -22.20 -0.90
N GLY A 190 6.81 -21.23 -0.75
CA GLY A 190 6.53 -20.55 0.52
C GLY A 190 5.56 -21.25 1.48
N LEU A 191 4.90 -22.32 1.06
CA LEU A 191 4.14 -23.18 1.96
C LEU A 191 5.09 -24.20 2.58
N GLY A 192 5.80 -23.76 3.63
CA GLY A 192 6.84 -24.47 4.35
C GLY A 192 6.51 -25.94 4.56
N MET A 193 7.27 -26.77 3.89
CA MET A 193 7.51 -28.15 4.32
C MET A 193 8.67 -28.11 5.32
N ASP A 194 8.48 -27.46 6.46
CA ASP A 194 9.36 -27.68 7.59
C ASP A 194 9.11 -29.07 8.14
N ALA A 195 10.14 -29.86 7.96
CA ALA A 195 10.63 -30.98 8.74
C ALA A 195 9.65 -31.62 9.74
N ALA A 196 8.67 -32.37 9.24
CA ALA A 196 8.08 -33.45 10.02
C ALA A 196 8.56 -34.82 9.43
N PRO A 197 8.94 -35.79 10.28
CA PRO A 197 9.42 -37.05 9.83
C PRO A 197 8.35 -37.84 9.04
N PRO A 198 8.75 -38.76 8.15
CA PRO A 198 7.81 -39.44 7.25
C PRO A 198 6.96 -40.45 8.02
N SER A 199 5.80 -40.00 8.53
CA SER A 199 4.78 -40.87 9.09
C SER A 199 3.56 -40.94 8.17
N LEU A 200 2.84 -42.04 8.22
CA LEU A 200 1.76 -42.54 7.33
C LEU A 200 0.63 -41.56 6.91
N GLY A 201 0.67 -40.29 7.27
CA GLY A 201 -0.34 -39.25 6.94
C GLY A 201 -0.16 -38.49 5.63
N ARG A 202 0.86 -38.81 4.83
CA ARG A 202 1.27 -38.00 3.64
C ARG A 202 0.30 -38.05 2.46
N SER A 203 -0.64 -39.00 2.45
CA SER A 203 -1.65 -39.11 1.39
C SER A 203 -2.86 -38.19 1.56
N VAL A 204 -3.17 -37.77 2.79
CA VAL A 204 -4.37 -36.97 3.08
C VAL A 204 -4.07 -35.45 2.93
N SER A 205 -2.84 -34.98 3.22
CA SER A 205 -2.48 -33.60 3.09
C SER A 205 -2.36 -33.10 1.63
N ARG A 206 -2.13 -33.98 0.66
CA ARG A 206 -2.18 -33.64 -0.78
C ARG A 206 -3.59 -33.36 -1.29
N PHE A 207 -4.62 -33.80 -0.60
CA PHE A 207 -6.02 -33.51 -0.91
C PHE A 207 -6.51 -32.20 -0.24
N ALA A 208 -5.84 -31.72 0.79
CA ALA A 208 -6.29 -30.56 1.58
C ALA A 208 -5.88 -29.17 1.01
N SER A 209 -5.01 -29.10 -0.01
CA SER A 209 -4.67 -27.83 -0.68
C SER A 209 -4.73 -27.94 -2.21
N PRO A 210 -5.90 -28.24 -2.80
CA PRO A 210 -6.03 -28.45 -4.25
C PRO A 210 -6.19 -27.14 -5.05
N GLY A 211 -6.14 -25.95 -4.44
CA GLY A 211 -6.65 -24.73 -5.06
C GLY A 211 -5.63 -23.85 -5.78
N THR A 212 -4.54 -23.49 -5.15
CA THR A 212 -3.66 -22.40 -5.61
C THR A 212 -2.83 -22.73 -6.85
N GLY A 213 -2.24 -23.91 -6.92
CA GLY A 213 -1.44 -24.34 -8.08
C GLY A 213 -2.20 -24.47 -9.40
N GLY A 214 -3.50 -24.74 -9.33
CA GLY A 214 -4.36 -24.78 -10.52
C GLY A 214 -4.75 -23.40 -11.04
N MET A 215 -4.85 -22.41 -10.15
CA MET A 215 -5.22 -21.03 -10.51
C MET A 215 -4.12 -20.33 -11.30
N VAL A 216 -2.88 -20.38 -10.81
CA VAL A 216 -1.72 -19.82 -11.52
C VAL A 216 -1.59 -20.46 -12.90
N ASN A 217 -1.69 -21.79 -12.99
CA ASN A 217 -1.62 -22.50 -14.28
C ASN A 217 -2.73 -22.06 -15.25
N GLU A 218 -3.96 -21.91 -14.78
CA GLU A 218 -5.07 -21.46 -15.64
C GLU A 218 -4.84 -20.02 -16.12
N LEU A 219 -4.37 -19.12 -15.23
CA LEU A 219 -4.01 -17.74 -15.59
C LEU A 219 -2.93 -17.73 -16.67
N LEU A 220 -1.87 -18.52 -16.50
CA LEU A 220 -0.79 -18.67 -17.48
C LEU A 220 -1.29 -19.17 -18.84
N ILE A 221 -2.17 -20.18 -18.85
CA ILE A 221 -2.78 -20.73 -20.08
C ILE A 221 -3.62 -19.65 -20.79
N GLN A 222 -4.42 -18.87 -20.02
CA GLN A 222 -5.25 -17.84 -20.59
C GLN A 222 -4.45 -16.67 -21.16
N MET A 223 -3.33 -16.29 -20.53
CA MET A 223 -2.41 -15.26 -21.05
C MET A 223 -1.71 -15.73 -22.34
N GLN A 224 -1.23 -16.96 -22.39
CA GLN A 224 -0.62 -17.55 -23.60
C GLN A 224 -1.63 -17.70 -24.76
N SER A 225 -2.91 -17.90 -24.44
CA SER A 225 -3.96 -18.10 -25.44
C SER A 225 -4.43 -16.82 -26.13
N PHE A 226 -3.85 -15.66 -25.84
CA PHE A 226 -4.19 -14.42 -26.54
C PHE A 226 -3.84 -14.46 -28.05
N ASP A 227 -2.82 -15.21 -28.42
CA ASP A 227 -2.35 -15.37 -29.81
C ASP A 227 -2.88 -16.64 -30.49
N GLN A 228 -3.55 -17.54 -29.75
CA GLN A 228 -4.01 -18.81 -30.31
C GLN A 228 -5.40 -18.68 -30.94
N PRO A 229 -5.65 -19.34 -32.11
CA PRO A 229 -6.97 -19.39 -32.70
C PRO A 229 -7.97 -20.07 -31.76
N GLN A 230 -9.16 -19.50 -31.66
CA GLN A 230 -10.21 -20.01 -30.78
C GLN A 230 -10.71 -21.38 -31.26
N TRP A 231 -11.29 -22.14 -30.33
CA TRP A 231 -11.84 -23.48 -30.61
C TRP A 231 -12.77 -23.50 -31.83
N GLY A 232 -13.66 -22.48 -31.99
CA GLY A 232 -14.50 -22.34 -33.15
C GLY A 232 -13.73 -22.10 -34.47
N GLN A 233 -12.61 -21.39 -34.42
CA GLN A 233 -11.73 -21.21 -35.57
C GLN A 233 -10.97 -22.52 -35.89
N ARG A 234 -10.49 -23.23 -34.88
CA ARG A 234 -9.87 -24.54 -35.05
C ARG A 234 -10.81 -25.57 -35.69
N ILE A 235 -12.11 -25.53 -35.34
CA ILE A 235 -13.11 -26.37 -35.98
C ILE A 235 -13.34 -25.93 -37.42
N SER A 236 -13.50 -24.61 -37.65
CA SER A 236 -13.67 -24.10 -39.01
C SER A 236 -12.43 -24.35 -39.88
N GLU A 237 -11.22 -24.23 -39.31
CA GLU A 237 -9.98 -24.59 -40.00
C GLU A 237 -9.90 -26.08 -40.34
N ARG A 238 -10.28 -26.94 -39.39
CA ARG A 238 -10.35 -28.40 -39.64
C ARG A 238 -11.41 -28.71 -40.70
N PHE A 239 -12.57 -28.08 -40.64
CA PHE A 239 -13.63 -28.27 -41.61
C PHE A 239 -13.23 -27.74 -43.01
N VAL A 240 -12.65 -26.56 -43.07
CA VAL A 240 -12.14 -25.99 -44.35
C VAL A 240 -10.99 -26.82 -44.89
N ASN A 241 -10.05 -27.28 -44.06
CA ASN A 241 -8.98 -28.16 -44.49
C ASN A 241 -9.51 -29.54 -44.95
N TRP A 242 -10.53 -30.06 -44.28
CA TRP A 242 -11.21 -31.26 -44.77
C TRP A 242 -11.92 -31.03 -46.09
N LEU A 243 -12.62 -29.89 -46.27
CA LEU A 243 -13.26 -29.51 -47.53
C LEU A 243 -12.24 -29.29 -48.65
N ASN A 244 -11.11 -28.66 -48.35
CA ASN A 244 -10.02 -28.44 -49.30
C ASN A 244 -9.37 -29.74 -49.79
N GLY A 245 -9.46 -30.85 -49.00
CA GLY A 245 -9.03 -32.17 -49.45
C GLY A 245 -9.87 -32.79 -50.58
N TYR A 246 -11.07 -32.23 -50.81
CA TYR A 246 -11.97 -32.65 -51.91
C TYR A 246 -12.03 -31.63 -53.06
N LEU A 247 -11.39 -30.46 -52.91
CA LEU A 247 -11.40 -29.41 -53.95
C LEU A 247 -10.20 -29.55 -54.90
N PRO A 248 -10.39 -29.29 -56.21
CA PRO A 248 -9.28 -29.30 -57.17
C PRO A 248 -8.19 -28.28 -56.81
N GLU A 249 -6.94 -28.60 -57.18
CA GLU A 249 -5.82 -27.69 -57.04
C GLU A 249 -6.12 -26.36 -57.76
N GLY A 250 -6.10 -25.26 -57.04
CA GLY A 250 -6.43 -23.89 -57.51
C GLY A 250 -7.76 -23.32 -57.02
N LYS A 251 -8.67 -24.11 -56.40
CA LYS A 251 -9.93 -23.65 -55.79
C LYS A 251 -9.96 -23.82 -54.28
N THR A 252 -8.81 -23.84 -53.62
CA THR A 252 -8.72 -23.98 -52.16
C THR A 252 -9.29 -22.76 -51.44
N ILE A 253 -10.14 -22.99 -50.46
CA ILE A 253 -10.72 -21.96 -49.60
C ILE A 253 -9.65 -21.55 -48.58
N LYS A 254 -9.23 -20.29 -48.63
CA LYS A 254 -8.27 -19.75 -47.65
C LYS A 254 -9.01 -19.48 -46.32
N VAL A 255 -8.54 -20.12 -45.26
CA VAL A 255 -9.01 -19.79 -43.92
C VAL A 255 -8.53 -18.38 -43.58
N GLY A 256 -9.44 -17.50 -43.24
CA GLY A 256 -9.09 -16.13 -42.82
C GLY A 256 -8.15 -16.16 -41.60
N LYS A 257 -7.08 -15.38 -41.66
CA LYS A 257 -6.16 -15.23 -40.53
C LYS A 257 -6.97 -14.88 -39.26
N PRO A 258 -6.64 -15.45 -38.10
CA PRO A 258 -7.33 -15.14 -36.87
C PRO A 258 -7.33 -13.63 -36.63
N LYS A 259 -8.53 -13.04 -36.41
CA LYS A 259 -8.63 -11.61 -36.07
C LYS A 259 -7.96 -11.38 -34.72
N TYR A 260 -6.95 -10.56 -34.77
CA TYR A 260 -6.22 -10.14 -33.59
C TYR A 260 -7.12 -9.31 -32.67
N HIS A 261 -6.99 -9.51 -31.37
CA HIS A 261 -7.74 -8.73 -30.38
C HIS A 261 -6.77 -7.87 -29.60
N ASN A 262 -7.03 -6.56 -29.59
CA ASN A 262 -6.25 -5.61 -28.81
C ASN A 262 -6.65 -5.73 -27.34
N LEU A 263 -5.80 -6.41 -26.56
CA LEU A 263 -6.03 -6.69 -25.14
C LEU A 263 -4.83 -6.23 -24.34
N LEU A 264 -5.07 -5.49 -23.29
CA LEU A 264 -4.09 -5.16 -22.26
C LEU A 264 -4.56 -5.75 -20.94
N LEU A 265 -3.71 -6.54 -20.31
CA LEU A 265 -3.96 -7.08 -18.98
C LEU A 265 -3.04 -6.40 -17.98
N ILE A 266 -3.61 -5.78 -16.98
CA ILE A 266 -2.89 -5.14 -15.89
C ILE A 266 -3.18 -5.94 -14.63
N ALA A 267 -2.14 -6.29 -13.89
CA ALA A 267 -2.28 -6.87 -12.55
C ALA A 267 -1.69 -5.92 -11.52
N ALA A 268 -2.29 -5.84 -10.35
CA ALA A 268 -1.78 -5.06 -9.23
C ALA A 268 -1.48 -5.95 -8.04
N THR A 269 -0.36 -5.68 -7.36
CA THR A 269 0.06 -6.36 -6.13
C THR A 269 0.75 -5.40 -5.17
N ASN A 270 0.58 -5.67 -3.89
CA ASN A 270 1.36 -5.01 -2.83
C ASN A 270 2.57 -5.86 -2.42
N ARG A 271 2.68 -7.11 -2.92
CA ARG A 271 3.69 -8.09 -2.54
C ARG A 271 4.26 -8.80 -3.76
N ALA A 272 5.02 -8.07 -4.58
CA ALA A 272 5.60 -8.61 -5.82
C ALA A 272 6.53 -9.81 -5.56
N ASP A 273 7.25 -9.81 -4.44
CA ASP A 273 8.17 -10.88 -4.04
C ASP A 273 7.47 -12.22 -3.78
N SER A 274 6.17 -12.20 -3.50
CA SER A 274 5.38 -13.42 -3.25
C SER A 274 4.87 -14.09 -4.52
N LEU A 275 5.02 -13.45 -5.68
CA LEU A 275 4.48 -13.94 -6.94
C LEU A 275 5.32 -15.07 -7.54
N ASP A 276 4.64 -16.08 -8.10
CA ASP A 276 5.28 -17.14 -8.88
C ASP A 276 6.07 -16.55 -10.05
N SER A 277 7.37 -16.82 -10.09
CA SER A 277 8.30 -16.34 -11.13
C SER A 277 7.84 -16.64 -12.55
N ALA A 278 7.00 -17.67 -12.72
CA ALA A 278 6.40 -17.99 -14.01
C ALA A 278 5.48 -16.89 -14.54
N LEU A 279 4.80 -16.12 -13.67
CA LEU A 279 3.95 -15.00 -14.09
C LEU A 279 4.76 -13.83 -14.65
N LEU A 280 6.02 -13.71 -14.27
CA LEU A 280 6.91 -12.60 -14.58
C LEU A 280 7.77 -12.84 -15.85
N ARG A 281 7.62 -14.01 -16.49
CA ARG A 281 8.38 -14.35 -17.70
C ARG A 281 7.89 -13.59 -18.94
N PRO A 282 8.77 -13.35 -19.94
CA PRO A 282 8.41 -12.69 -21.19
C PRO A 282 7.13 -13.26 -21.83
N GLY A 283 6.26 -12.37 -22.33
CA GLY A 283 4.95 -12.71 -22.90
C GLY A 283 3.82 -12.88 -21.87
N ARG A 284 4.07 -12.55 -20.60
CA ARG A 284 3.11 -12.54 -19.50
C ARG A 284 3.10 -11.15 -18.85
N PHE A 285 3.37 -11.03 -17.54
CA PHE A 285 3.60 -9.74 -16.88
C PHE A 285 5.08 -9.37 -17.00
N ASP A 286 5.51 -9.09 -18.21
CA ASP A 286 6.92 -8.83 -18.53
C ASP A 286 7.32 -7.35 -18.34
N ARG A 287 6.35 -6.48 -18.14
CA ARG A 287 6.58 -5.08 -17.81
C ARG A 287 6.12 -4.83 -16.38
N ARG A 288 7.03 -4.31 -15.56
CA ARG A 288 6.75 -3.95 -14.17
C ARG A 288 6.79 -2.44 -14.04
N LEU A 289 5.79 -1.87 -13.39
CA LEU A 289 5.74 -0.48 -12.99
C LEU A 289 5.71 -0.44 -11.47
N TYR A 290 6.73 0.13 -10.90
CA TYR A 290 6.83 0.31 -9.46
C TYR A 290 6.19 1.63 -9.07
N PHE A 291 5.26 1.56 -8.12
CA PHE A 291 4.57 2.69 -7.52
C PHE A 291 5.19 2.94 -6.16
N ASP A 292 6.03 3.93 -6.09
CA ASP A 292 6.63 4.37 -4.83
C ASP A 292 5.74 5.39 -4.12
N LEU A 293 6.16 5.78 -2.93
CA LEU A 293 5.56 6.93 -2.24
C LEU A 293 5.85 8.21 -3.04
N PRO A 294 4.91 9.17 -3.06
CA PRO A 294 5.11 10.40 -3.81
C PRO A 294 6.28 11.21 -3.24
N THR A 295 7.09 11.79 -4.13
CA THR A 295 8.14 12.76 -3.78
C THR A 295 7.54 13.99 -3.13
N LYS A 296 8.34 14.85 -2.53
CA LYS A 296 7.87 16.13 -1.95
C LYS A 296 7.07 16.94 -2.96
N GLN A 297 7.56 17.06 -4.20
CA GLN A 297 6.83 17.74 -5.27
C GLN A 297 5.52 17.03 -5.61
N GLY A 298 5.53 15.70 -5.71
CA GLY A 298 4.32 14.91 -5.94
C GLY A 298 3.29 15.05 -4.82
N ARG A 299 3.72 15.15 -3.56
CA ARG A 299 2.81 15.44 -2.45
C ARG A 299 2.25 16.86 -2.53
N ARG A 300 3.08 17.84 -2.94
CA ARG A 300 2.63 19.20 -3.19
C ARG A 300 1.52 19.24 -4.26
N ASP A 301 1.73 18.56 -5.38
CA ASP A 301 0.75 18.49 -6.47
C ASP A 301 -0.55 17.79 -6.05
N LEU A 302 -0.45 16.78 -5.15
CA LEU A 302 -1.62 16.12 -4.55
C LEU A 302 -2.37 17.05 -3.60
N ILE A 303 -1.65 17.80 -2.77
CA ILE A 303 -2.23 18.79 -1.85
C ILE A 303 -2.99 19.86 -2.65
N ASP A 304 -2.38 20.41 -3.69
CA ASP A 304 -3.01 21.39 -4.57
C ASP A 304 -4.28 20.82 -5.22
N PHE A 305 -4.19 19.59 -5.73
CA PHE A 305 -5.32 18.88 -6.35
C PHE A 305 -6.50 18.66 -5.38
N PHE A 306 -6.22 18.35 -4.12
CA PHE A 306 -7.29 18.11 -3.14
C PHE A 306 -7.83 19.45 -2.60
N LEU A 307 -7.00 20.46 -2.36
CA LEU A 307 -7.44 21.78 -1.93
C LEU A 307 -8.36 22.45 -2.95
N GLU A 308 -8.09 22.31 -4.26
CA GLU A 308 -8.99 22.80 -5.32
C GLU A 308 -10.43 22.21 -5.22
N ARG A 309 -10.61 21.09 -4.54
CA ARG A 309 -11.88 20.35 -4.46
C ARG A 309 -12.54 20.35 -3.08
N LYS A 310 -11.80 20.73 -2.05
CA LYS A 310 -12.24 20.69 -0.65
C LYS A 310 -12.29 22.10 -0.06
N ALA A 311 -13.32 22.40 0.71
CA ALA A 311 -13.49 23.70 1.34
C ALA A 311 -12.40 23.96 2.40
N HIS A 312 -11.72 25.09 2.29
CA HIS A 312 -10.60 25.44 3.15
C HIS A 312 -10.50 26.95 3.36
N HIS A 313 -9.78 27.35 4.40
CA HIS A 313 -9.51 28.74 4.72
C HIS A 313 -8.39 29.31 3.82
N GLU A 314 -8.48 30.59 3.45
CA GLU A 314 -7.56 31.30 2.54
C GLU A 314 -6.07 31.17 2.93
N LEU A 315 -5.74 30.99 4.22
CA LEU A 315 -4.36 30.76 4.67
C LEU A 315 -3.74 29.46 4.11
N LEU A 316 -4.55 28.50 3.69
CA LEU A 316 -4.07 27.28 3.02
C LEU A 316 -3.75 27.49 1.54
N ASP A 317 -4.10 28.66 0.97
CA ASP A 317 -3.71 29.05 -0.38
C ASP A 317 -2.29 29.64 -0.44
N GLU A 318 -1.73 30.00 0.72
CA GLU A 318 -0.36 30.47 0.79
C GLU A 318 0.63 29.38 0.38
N ASP A 319 1.58 29.74 -0.47
CA ASP A 319 2.61 28.82 -0.97
C ASP A 319 3.41 28.20 0.17
N GLY A 320 3.76 28.99 1.19
CA GLY A 320 4.47 28.52 2.37
C GLY A 320 3.68 27.52 3.23
N ALA A 321 2.35 27.63 3.30
CA ALA A 321 1.51 26.67 4.02
C ALA A 321 1.47 25.31 3.29
N ARG A 322 1.28 25.34 1.98
CA ARG A 322 1.28 24.15 1.13
C ARG A 322 2.62 23.44 1.10
N GLU A 323 3.72 24.21 1.06
CA GLU A 323 5.08 23.66 1.11
C GLU A 323 5.36 22.97 2.46
N ARG A 324 4.89 23.56 3.57
CA ARG A 324 4.96 22.92 4.90
C ARG A 324 4.15 21.63 4.95
N MET A 325 2.91 21.63 4.45
CA MET A 325 2.08 20.43 4.39
C MET A 325 2.73 19.31 3.55
N ALA A 326 3.33 19.66 2.41
CA ALA A 326 4.05 18.69 1.58
C ALA A 326 5.26 18.09 2.31
N HIS A 327 5.91 18.87 3.17
CA HIS A 327 6.98 18.41 4.04
C HIS A 327 6.43 17.52 5.16
N ASP A 328 5.40 17.96 5.87
CA ASP A 328 4.85 17.30 7.06
C ASP A 328 4.09 16.00 6.74
N THR A 329 3.79 15.74 5.46
CA THR A 329 3.20 14.50 4.94
C THR A 329 4.24 13.54 4.36
N LEU A 330 5.50 13.62 4.79
CA LEU A 330 6.54 12.67 4.39
C LEU A 330 6.12 11.23 4.69
N GLY A 331 6.23 10.35 3.68
CA GLY A 331 5.82 8.96 3.80
C GLY A 331 4.32 8.70 3.59
N TYR A 332 3.53 9.73 3.31
CA TYR A 332 2.10 9.56 3.02
C TYR A 332 1.87 9.10 1.59
N THR A 333 0.91 8.21 1.43
CA THR A 333 0.37 7.84 0.13
C THR A 333 -0.68 8.87 -0.33
N PRO A 334 -1.02 8.93 -1.62
CA PRO A 334 -2.11 9.78 -2.11
C PRO A 334 -3.43 9.61 -1.35
N VAL A 335 -3.78 8.38 -1.00
CA VAL A 335 -5.00 8.07 -0.22
C VAL A 335 -4.90 8.60 1.21
N MET A 336 -3.72 8.54 1.83
CA MET A 336 -3.53 9.09 3.19
C MET A 336 -3.65 10.62 3.19
N ILE A 337 -3.16 11.31 2.15
CA ILE A 337 -3.32 12.77 2.02
C ILE A 337 -4.80 13.14 1.82
N GLU A 338 -5.52 12.38 1.00
CA GLU A 338 -6.96 12.59 0.80
C GLU A 338 -7.74 12.42 2.10
N HIS A 339 -7.45 11.35 2.84
CA HIS A 339 -8.08 11.03 4.11
C HIS A 339 -7.76 12.06 5.20
N LEU A 340 -6.52 12.56 5.25
CA LEU A 340 -6.11 13.63 6.14
C LEU A 340 -6.98 14.88 5.98
N PHE A 341 -7.24 15.29 4.74
CA PHE A 341 -8.10 16.46 4.47
C PHE A 341 -9.58 16.18 4.75
N ASP A 342 -10.04 14.95 4.53
CA ASP A 342 -11.42 14.56 4.90
C ASP A 342 -11.62 14.61 6.41
N GLU A 343 -10.65 14.12 7.18
CA GLU A 343 -10.68 14.18 8.64
C GLU A 343 -10.57 15.64 9.14
N ALA A 344 -9.73 16.47 8.52
CA ALA A 344 -9.62 17.90 8.85
C ALA A 344 -10.95 18.65 8.59
N LEU A 345 -11.67 18.30 7.53
CA LEU A 345 -13.02 18.83 7.27
C LEU A 345 -14.03 18.39 8.35
N LEU A 346 -13.92 17.14 8.84
CA LEU A 346 -14.76 16.66 9.94
C LEU A 346 -14.47 17.40 11.24
N VAL A 347 -13.20 17.73 11.51
CA VAL A 347 -12.80 18.58 12.66
C VAL A 347 -13.43 19.96 12.52
N ALA A 348 -13.27 20.63 11.39
CA ALA A 348 -13.84 21.94 11.12
C ALA A 348 -15.37 21.96 11.26
N LEU A 349 -16.04 20.94 10.69
CA LEU A 349 -17.51 20.80 10.78
C LEU A 349 -18.00 20.62 12.22
N ARG A 350 -17.27 19.82 13.02
CA ARG A 350 -17.58 19.62 14.45
C ARG A 350 -17.54 20.93 15.22
N ASP A 351 -16.64 21.83 14.85
CA ASP A 351 -16.50 23.17 15.44
C ASP A 351 -17.44 24.22 14.81
N GLY A 352 -18.32 23.80 13.88
CA GLY A 352 -19.28 24.68 13.21
C GLY A 352 -18.67 25.62 12.15
N ARG A 353 -17.53 25.22 11.57
CA ARG A 353 -16.86 25.98 10.49
C ARG A 353 -17.11 25.33 9.12
N ASP A 354 -17.17 26.14 8.08
CA ASP A 354 -17.47 25.71 6.72
C ASP A 354 -16.23 25.28 5.91
N GLY A 355 -15.03 25.46 6.44
CA GLY A 355 -13.78 25.10 5.79
C GLY A 355 -12.70 24.75 6.80
N MET A 356 -11.80 23.84 6.40
CA MET A 356 -10.68 23.41 7.22
C MET A 356 -9.59 24.48 7.30
N SER A 357 -8.95 24.57 8.44
CA SER A 357 -7.80 25.44 8.71
C SER A 357 -6.53 24.61 8.88
N VAL A 358 -5.38 25.28 9.00
CA VAL A 358 -4.10 24.62 9.28
C VAL A 358 -4.14 23.82 10.59
N SER A 359 -4.79 24.37 11.64
CA SER A 359 -4.93 23.66 12.94
C SER A 359 -5.75 22.38 12.82
N ASP A 360 -6.79 22.36 11.97
CA ASP A 360 -7.61 21.16 11.77
C ASP A 360 -6.82 20.05 11.08
N ILE A 361 -5.93 20.41 10.15
CA ILE A 361 -5.05 19.45 9.48
C ILE A 361 -4.06 18.85 10.48
N TYR A 362 -3.52 19.65 11.40
CA TYR A 362 -2.66 19.12 12.47
C TYR A 362 -3.42 18.20 13.42
N GLU A 363 -4.63 18.54 13.85
CA GLU A 363 -5.46 17.68 14.70
C GLU A 363 -5.83 16.37 13.98
N ALA A 364 -6.18 16.45 12.70
CA ALA A 364 -6.44 15.29 11.86
C ALA A 364 -5.20 14.40 11.74
N LYS A 365 -4.02 14.97 11.48
CA LYS A 365 -2.75 14.24 11.42
C LYS A 365 -2.48 13.48 12.73
N LEU A 366 -2.61 14.15 13.88
CA LEU A 366 -2.44 13.52 15.17
C LEU A 366 -3.46 12.39 15.43
N THR A 367 -4.70 12.59 14.98
CA THR A 367 -5.76 11.59 15.11
C THR A 367 -5.47 10.35 14.25
N GLU A 368 -4.98 10.52 13.02
CA GLU A 368 -4.64 9.41 12.13
C GLU A 368 -3.38 8.66 12.58
N GLU A 369 -2.30 9.36 12.85
CA GLU A 369 -1.02 8.74 13.18
C GLU A 369 -1.03 8.07 14.55
N ILE A 370 -1.66 8.72 15.54
CA ILE A 370 -1.56 8.33 16.93
C ILE A 370 -2.89 7.84 17.49
N GLY A 371 -3.99 8.47 17.07
CA GLY A 371 -5.36 8.16 17.51
C GLY A 371 -6.02 9.29 18.27
N LEU A 372 -7.31 9.11 18.52
CA LEU A 372 -8.15 10.09 19.21
C LEU A 372 -7.64 10.40 20.61
N ALA A 373 -7.67 11.69 20.96
CA ALA A 373 -7.41 12.16 22.32
C ALA A 373 -8.41 11.55 23.31
N GLN A 374 -7.89 10.97 24.38
CA GLN A 374 -8.69 10.37 25.47
C GLN A 374 -8.59 11.25 26.73
N ARG A 375 -9.73 11.67 27.24
CA ARG A 375 -9.75 12.41 28.51
C ARG A 375 -9.51 11.44 29.66
N VAL A 376 -8.29 11.40 30.17
CA VAL A 376 -7.88 10.63 31.33
C VAL A 376 -7.56 11.60 32.45
N LEU A 377 -8.07 11.32 33.66
CA LEU A 377 -7.72 12.08 34.85
C LEU A 377 -6.46 11.46 35.45
N TYR A 378 -5.31 12.05 35.17
CA TYR A 378 -4.06 11.71 35.85
C TYR A 378 -4.05 12.23 37.28
N THR A 379 -3.43 11.50 38.21
CA THR A 379 -2.99 12.08 39.45
C THR A 379 -1.89 13.12 39.19
N GLU A 380 -1.71 14.08 40.11
CA GLU A 380 -0.64 15.09 39.96
C GLU A 380 0.75 14.45 39.83
N ALA A 381 0.99 13.36 40.54
CA ALA A 381 2.24 12.61 40.44
C ALA A 381 2.42 11.96 39.06
N GLU A 382 1.39 11.29 38.53
CA GLU A 382 1.44 10.69 37.19
C GLU A 382 1.59 11.77 36.12
N ARG A 383 0.84 12.87 36.21
CA ARG A 383 0.94 13.98 35.26
C ARG A 383 2.36 14.55 35.20
N ARG A 384 2.98 14.73 36.37
CA ARG A 384 4.36 15.18 36.47
C ARG A 384 5.34 14.16 35.92
N ALA A 385 5.13 12.86 36.16
CA ALA A 385 5.98 11.80 35.66
C ALA A 385 5.92 11.72 34.12
N VAL A 386 4.73 11.70 33.54
CA VAL A 386 4.55 11.69 32.09
C VAL A 386 5.16 12.95 31.45
N ALA A 387 4.89 14.14 32.02
CA ALA A 387 5.46 15.39 31.51
C ALA A 387 7.00 15.41 31.57
N THR A 388 7.59 14.83 32.62
CA THR A 388 9.05 14.70 32.74
C THR A 388 9.63 13.75 31.70
N HIS A 389 8.94 12.63 31.47
CA HIS A 389 9.29 11.63 30.47
C HIS A 389 9.32 12.24 29.07
N GLU A 390 8.23 12.88 28.65
CA GLU A 390 8.11 13.50 27.32
C GLU A 390 9.07 14.69 27.16
N ALA A 391 9.30 15.49 28.21
CA ALA A 391 10.29 16.56 28.19
C ALA A 391 11.72 16.01 27.99
N GLY A 392 12.03 14.84 28.55
CA GLY A 392 13.29 14.14 28.34
C GLY A 392 13.53 13.79 26.87
N HIS A 393 12.53 13.22 26.22
CA HIS A 393 12.60 12.95 24.78
C HIS A 393 12.77 14.23 23.96
N ALA A 394 12.05 15.30 24.28
CA ALA A 394 12.10 16.57 23.55
C ALA A 394 13.47 17.24 23.68
N VAL A 395 14.08 17.30 24.87
CA VAL A 395 15.43 17.83 25.06
C VAL A 395 16.46 16.98 24.33
N ALA A 396 16.34 15.65 24.40
CA ALA A 396 17.20 14.74 23.65
C ALA A 396 17.12 14.97 22.14
N ALA A 397 15.91 15.10 21.60
CA ALA A 397 15.68 15.35 20.18
C ALA A 397 16.20 16.73 19.74
N HIS A 398 16.02 17.75 20.56
CA HIS A 398 16.52 19.10 20.28
C HIS A 398 18.05 19.17 20.25
N LEU A 399 18.73 18.55 21.21
CA LEU A 399 20.18 18.67 21.38
C LEU A 399 20.97 17.67 20.51
N LEU A 400 20.46 16.45 20.34
CA LEU A 400 21.15 15.39 19.60
C LEU A 400 20.61 15.20 18.18
N GLY A 401 19.35 15.53 17.95
CA GLY A 401 18.67 15.36 16.66
C GLY A 401 18.87 16.56 15.74
N LYS A 402 20.11 16.91 15.38
CA LYS A 402 20.45 18.12 14.58
C LYS A 402 19.68 18.26 13.26
N THR A 403 19.19 17.16 12.72
CA THR A 403 18.44 17.11 11.46
C THR A 403 16.93 16.90 11.68
N ARG A 404 16.45 17.08 12.92
CA ARG A 404 15.07 16.80 13.30
C ARG A 404 14.36 18.05 13.78
N ARG A 405 13.08 18.12 13.44
CA ARG A 405 12.16 19.15 13.90
C ARG A 405 11.19 18.52 14.90
N LEU A 406 10.95 19.21 16.00
CA LEU A 406 9.92 18.85 16.98
C LEU A 406 8.56 19.30 16.44
N GLU A 407 7.59 18.41 16.38
CA GLU A 407 6.26 18.70 15.84
C GLU A 407 5.23 18.85 16.96
N VAL A 408 5.12 17.84 17.82
CA VAL A 408 4.16 17.84 18.93
C VAL A 408 4.78 17.23 20.16
N LEU A 409 4.55 17.85 21.28
CA LEU A 409 4.90 17.37 22.60
C LEU A 409 3.64 17.41 23.47
N SER A 410 3.14 16.26 23.92
CA SER A 410 1.82 16.14 24.55
C SER A 410 1.82 15.16 25.69
N ILE A 411 1.04 15.45 26.74
CA ILE A 411 0.69 14.52 27.82
C ILE A 411 -0.76 14.05 27.72
N ILE A 412 -1.42 14.33 26.61
CA ILE A 412 -2.77 13.84 26.34
C ILE A 412 -2.67 12.38 25.92
N LYS A 413 -3.35 11.51 26.65
CA LYS A 413 -3.39 10.09 26.32
C LYS A 413 -4.04 9.86 24.96
N ARG A 414 -3.34 9.10 24.10
CA ARG A 414 -3.86 8.66 22.80
C ARG A 414 -3.58 7.15 22.64
N ARG A 415 -4.62 6.32 22.46
CA ARG A 415 -4.51 4.85 22.42
C ARG A 415 -3.75 4.28 23.62
N ALA A 416 -2.58 3.67 23.39
CA ALA A 416 -1.72 3.09 24.44
C ALA A 416 -0.67 4.08 25.00
N ALA A 417 -0.40 5.19 24.29
CA ALA A 417 0.57 6.19 24.72
C ALA A 417 -0.04 7.11 25.77
N LEU A 418 0.64 7.27 26.91
CA LEU A 418 0.24 8.18 27.99
C LEU A 418 0.64 9.62 27.68
N GLY A 419 1.75 9.81 27.01
CA GLY A 419 2.25 11.03 26.43
C GLY A 419 2.88 10.75 25.07
N LEU A 420 3.50 11.74 24.46
CA LEU A 420 3.96 11.63 23.09
C LEU A 420 4.88 12.78 22.73
N LEU A 421 6.02 12.45 22.12
CA LEU A 421 6.80 13.34 21.30
C LEU A 421 6.72 12.91 19.84
N THR A 422 6.27 13.77 18.93
CA THR A 422 6.47 13.58 17.49
C THR A 422 7.58 14.50 16.98
N HIS A 423 8.42 13.95 16.14
CA HIS A 423 9.49 14.69 15.47
C HIS A 423 9.72 14.14 14.07
N SER A 424 9.95 15.01 13.10
CA SER A 424 10.26 14.65 11.71
C SER A 424 11.67 15.06 11.32
N GLU A 425 12.14 14.57 10.16
CA GLU A 425 13.40 15.02 9.56
C GLU A 425 13.19 16.40 8.90
N LEU A 426 14.17 17.29 8.97
CA LEU A 426 14.12 18.62 8.32
C LEU A 426 14.11 18.52 6.79
N GLU A 427 14.70 17.46 6.23
CA GLU A 427 14.79 17.19 4.80
C GLU A 427 14.56 15.69 4.54
N GLU A 428 14.06 15.36 3.35
CA GLU A 428 13.97 13.96 2.94
C GLU A 428 15.36 13.35 2.78
N ARG A 429 15.67 12.34 3.59
CA ARG A 429 16.93 11.62 3.55
C ARG A 429 16.69 10.13 3.38
N PHE A 430 17.39 9.55 2.42
CA PHE A 430 17.33 8.11 2.12
C PHE A 430 18.42 7.31 2.82
N THR A 431 19.41 7.98 3.42
CA THR A 431 20.52 7.34 4.13
C THR A 431 20.74 8.01 5.48
N ARG A 432 21.12 7.23 6.47
CA ARG A 432 21.46 7.71 7.82
C ARG A 432 22.87 7.30 8.18
N SER A 433 23.60 8.22 8.80
CA SER A 433 24.92 7.95 9.36
C SER A 433 24.82 7.18 10.68
N ARG A 434 25.93 6.60 11.11
CA ARG A 434 26.02 5.94 12.40
C ARG A 434 25.66 6.88 13.56
N SER A 435 26.15 8.11 13.53
CA SER A 435 25.89 9.12 14.58
C SER A 435 24.42 9.54 14.64
N GLU A 436 23.71 9.57 13.50
CA GLU A 436 22.27 9.83 13.46
C GLU A 436 21.46 8.67 14.05
N LEU A 437 21.85 7.41 13.79
CA LEU A 437 21.21 6.24 14.40
C LEU A 437 21.47 6.17 15.91
N GLU A 438 22.69 6.48 16.34
CA GLU A 438 23.02 6.59 17.77
C GLU A 438 22.21 7.70 18.46
N ALA A 439 21.98 8.84 17.78
CA ALA A 439 21.12 9.89 18.30
C ALA A 439 19.65 9.44 18.42
N LEU A 440 19.13 8.66 17.47
CA LEU A 440 17.79 8.08 17.58
C LEU A 440 17.64 7.17 18.78
N ILE A 441 18.65 6.33 19.06
CA ILE A 441 18.66 5.49 20.27
C ILE A 441 18.65 6.37 21.52
N ALA A 442 19.50 7.42 21.58
CA ALA A 442 19.56 8.33 22.71
C ALA A 442 18.24 9.09 22.90
N ILE A 443 17.58 9.52 21.83
CA ILE A 443 16.26 10.16 21.87
C ILE A 443 15.22 9.19 22.46
N ALA A 444 15.17 7.94 21.98
CA ALA A 444 14.28 6.92 22.49
C ALA A 444 14.51 6.60 23.97
N LEU A 445 15.74 6.68 24.46
CA LEU A 445 16.06 6.47 25.87
C LEU A 445 15.91 7.75 26.73
N GLY A 446 15.61 8.90 26.11
CA GLY A 446 15.52 10.21 26.76
C GLY A 446 14.49 10.29 27.87
N GLY A 447 13.30 9.70 27.67
CA GLY A 447 12.24 9.66 28.67
C GLY A 447 12.63 8.88 29.91
N MET A 448 13.17 7.66 29.72
CA MET A 448 13.65 6.82 30.83
C MET A 448 14.79 7.49 31.62
N ALA A 449 15.74 8.09 30.92
CA ALA A 449 16.85 8.81 31.57
C ALA A 449 16.35 10.05 32.34
N ALA A 450 15.34 10.74 31.82
CA ALA A 450 14.72 11.86 32.53
C ALA A 450 13.99 11.40 33.81
N GLU A 451 13.26 10.29 33.78
CA GLU A 451 12.65 9.73 34.99
C GLU A 451 13.72 9.41 36.06
N GLU A 452 14.82 8.76 35.70
CA GLU A 452 15.93 8.45 36.63
C GLU A 452 16.55 9.72 37.24
N VAL A 453 16.81 10.75 36.42
CA VAL A 453 17.47 11.99 36.87
C VAL A 453 16.58 12.87 37.74
N PHE A 454 15.27 12.95 37.43
CA PHE A 454 14.36 13.90 38.06
C PHE A 454 13.42 13.28 39.08
N LEU A 455 13.09 11.98 38.98
CA LEU A 455 12.18 11.27 39.88
C LEU A 455 12.92 10.25 40.73
N GLY A 456 14.14 9.83 40.37
CA GLY A 456 14.96 8.87 41.08
C GLY A 456 14.59 7.40 40.84
N GLU A 457 13.55 7.14 40.08
CA GLU A 457 13.12 5.79 39.68
C GLU A 457 12.43 5.83 38.31
N THR A 458 12.43 4.71 37.59
CA THR A 458 11.75 4.58 36.29
C THR A 458 10.38 3.94 36.47
N GLY A 459 9.38 4.45 35.74
CA GLY A 459 8.04 3.89 35.68
C GLY A 459 7.91 2.75 34.67
N THR A 460 6.67 2.44 34.29
CA THR A 460 6.35 1.43 33.26
C THR A 460 6.23 2.03 31.84
N GLY A 461 6.37 3.36 31.69
CA GLY A 461 6.26 4.10 30.44
C GLY A 461 7.28 3.70 29.37
N PRO A 462 8.56 3.49 29.72
CA PRO A 462 9.64 3.28 28.74
C PRO A 462 9.60 1.99 27.91
N GLY A 463 8.55 1.14 28.04
CA GLY A 463 8.52 -0.16 27.36
C GLY A 463 8.54 -0.08 25.83
N SER A 464 7.82 0.88 25.24
CA SER A 464 7.81 1.12 23.79
C SER A 464 9.14 1.72 23.31
N ASP A 465 9.73 2.59 24.10
CA ASP A 465 10.97 3.30 23.77
C ASP A 465 12.16 2.37 23.77
N LEU A 466 12.23 1.47 24.76
CA LEU A 466 13.21 0.40 24.80
C LEU A 466 13.07 -0.55 23.61
N ALA A 467 11.85 -0.87 23.19
CA ALA A 467 11.64 -1.70 22.01
C ALA A 467 12.17 -0.99 20.75
N SER A 468 11.85 0.30 20.56
CA SER A 468 12.33 1.12 19.45
C SER A 468 13.84 1.28 19.45
N ALA A 469 14.45 1.58 20.60
CA ALA A 469 15.90 1.67 20.76
C ALA A 469 16.58 0.34 20.42
N THR A 470 16.02 -0.79 20.90
CA THR A 470 16.53 -2.14 20.63
C THR A 470 16.47 -2.48 19.14
N GLU A 471 15.39 -2.11 18.45
CA GLU A 471 15.23 -2.35 17.01
C GLU A 471 16.31 -1.61 16.21
N VAL A 472 16.54 -0.33 16.49
CA VAL A 472 17.59 0.47 15.83
C VAL A 472 18.97 -0.10 16.13
N ALA A 473 19.27 -0.44 17.38
CA ALA A 473 20.55 -1.02 17.78
C ALA A 473 20.80 -2.40 17.12
N ALA A 474 19.77 -3.25 17.08
CA ALA A 474 19.86 -4.54 16.40
C ALA A 474 20.08 -4.40 14.89
N MET A 475 19.45 -3.41 14.25
CA MET A 475 19.70 -3.09 12.84
C MET A 475 21.13 -2.62 12.59
N MET A 476 21.68 -1.74 13.44
CA MET A 476 23.06 -1.26 13.36
C MET A 476 24.08 -2.42 13.48
N VAL A 477 23.84 -3.32 14.43
CA VAL A 477 24.75 -4.45 14.71
C VAL A 477 24.57 -5.57 13.69
N GLY A 478 23.34 -5.90 13.31
CA GLY A 478 22.99 -7.11 12.57
C GLY A 478 22.82 -6.95 11.07
N ALA A 479 22.59 -5.74 10.56
CA ALA A 479 22.34 -5.51 9.14
C ALA A 479 23.32 -4.51 8.50
N LEU A 480 23.63 -3.41 9.21
CA LEU A 480 24.33 -2.27 8.62
C LEU A 480 25.87 -2.31 8.82
N GLY A 481 26.40 -3.33 9.51
CA GLY A 481 27.85 -3.43 9.78
C GLY A 481 28.40 -2.36 10.73
N MET A 482 27.54 -1.63 11.45
CA MET A 482 27.91 -0.52 12.32
C MET A 482 28.25 -0.96 13.75
N GLY A 483 28.05 -2.24 14.09
CA GLY A 483 28.33 -2.82 15.41
C GLY A 483 29.67 -3.53 15.53
N GLY A 484 30.66 -3.23 14.66
CA GLY A 484 31.98 -3.85 14.68
C GLY A 484 32.07 -5.26 14.09
N SER A 485 31.04 -5.68 13.34
CA SER A 485 31.02 -6.90 12.51
C SER A 485 30.56 -6.54 11.11
N LEU A 486 31.18 -7.16 10.08
CA LEU A 486 30.72 -7.05 8.68
C LEU A 486 29.74 -8.14 8.28
N ILE A 487 29.31 -8.98 9.23
CA ILE A 487 28.34 -10.04 8.99
C ILE A 487 26.94 -9.42 9.02
N SER A 488 26.15 -9.64 7.95
CA SER A 488 24.73 -9.28 7.91
C SER A 488 23.86 -10.52 8.16
N TYR A 489 23.02 -10.46 9.17
CA TYR A 489 22.04 -11.50 9.48
C TYR A 489 20.90 -11.55 8.46
N GLU A 490 20.75 -10.53 7.62
CA GLU A 490 19.82 -10.55 6.50
C GLU A 490 20.26 -11.48 5.37
N ALA A 491 21.59 -11.68 5.21
CA ALA A 491 22.14 -12.58 4.20
C ALA A 491 21.78 -14.06 4.44
N VAL A 492 21.42 -14.42 5.68
CA VAL A 492 21.05 -15.80 6.08
C VAL A 492 19.54 -16.08 5.85
N ALA A 493 18.83 -15.17 5.21
CA ALA A 493 17.39 -15.28 5.00
C ALA A 493 17.05 -16.22 3.82
N GLU A 494 16.90 -17.51 4.07
CA GLU A 494 16.20 -18.44 3.17
C GLU A 494 14.70 -18.41 3.49
N GLY A 495 13.89 -17.75 2.62
CA GLY A 495 12.43 -17.73 2.67
C GLY A 495 11.77 -16.48 3.24
N LEU A 496 10.53 -16.21 2.80
CA LEU A 496 9.72 -15.02 3.13
C LEU A 496 9.50 -14.78 4.65
N ALA A 497 9.49 -15.84 5.46
CA ALA A 497 9.33 -15.75 6.92
C ALA A 497 10.59 -15.27 7.64
N SER A 498 11.74 -15.27 6.97
CA SER A 498 13.05 -15.02 7.57
C SER A 498 13.43 -13.53 7.63
N ARG A 499 12.86 -12.67 6.76
CA ARG A 499 13.11 -11.22 6.76
C ARG A 499 12.44 -10.48 7.94
N SER A 500 11.38 -11.04 8.52
CA SER A 500 10.57 -10.35 9.54
C SER A 500 11.10 -10.42 10.97
N ASN A 501 12.25 -11.05 11.24
CA ASN A 501 12.76 -11.21 12.61
C ASN A 501 14.26 -10.98 12.74
N LEU A 502 14.78 -9.88 12.16
CA LEU A 502 16.18 -9.49 12.33
C LEU A 502 16.53 -9.35 13.81
N VAL A 503 15.69 -8.65 14.58
CA VAL A 503 15.89 -8.46 16.03
C VAL A 503 15.99 -9.79 16.75
N GLY A 504 15.09 -10.73 16.50
CA GLY A 504 15.11 -12.06 17.09
C GLY A 504 16.39 -12.84 16.76
N LYS A 505 16.90 -12.76 15.52
CA LYS A 505 18.15 -13.41 15.11
C LYS A 505 19.37 -12.80 15.82
N VAL A 506 19.43 -11.47 15.86
CA VAL A 506 20.52 -10.73 16.52
C VAL A 506 20.54 -10.98 18.02
N LEU A 507 19.38 -11.00 18.67
CA LEU A 507 19.26 -11.25 20.11
C LEU A 507 19.44 -12.73 20.49
N ALA A 508 19.27 -13.67 19.55
CA ALA A 508 19.52 -15.09 19.78
C ALA A 508 21.03 -15.43 19.86
N ASP A 509 21.87 -14.64 19.21
CA ASP A 509 23.31 -14.80 19.27
C ASP A 509 23.90 -14.01 20.46
N ARG A 510 24.68 -14.69 21.29
CA ARG A 510 25.21 -14.12 22.54
C ARG A 510 26.13 -12.91 22.33
N ASP A 511 26.99 -12.98 21.31
CA ASP A 511 28.00 -11.94 21.08
C ASP A 511 27.33 -10.67 20.47
N THR A 512 26.39 -10.83 19.56
CA THR A 512 25.63 -9.70 19.00
C THR A 512 24.69 -9.09 20.01
N LYS A 513 24.03 -9.89 20.84
CA LYS A 513 23.22 -9.40 21.95
C LYS A 513 24.05 -8.53 22.90
N ALA A 514 25.24 -8.99 23.31
CA ALA A 514 26.11 -8.21 24.17
C ALA A 514 26.55 -6.87 23.53
N ARG A 515 26.76 -6.83 22.21
CA ARG A 515 27.05 -5.58 21.48
C ARG A 515 25.85 -4.64 21.43
N VAL A 516 24.65 -5.17 21.26
CA VAL A 516 23.40 -4.37 21.32
C VAL A 516 23.25 -3.76 22.71
N GLU A 517 23.40 -4.56 23.78
CA GLU A 517 23.35 -4.08 25.17
C GLU A 517 24.39 -2.99 25.44
N ALA A 518 25.63 -3.20 25.03
CA ALA A 518 26.71 -2.21 25.19
C ALA A 518 26.43 -0.89 24.46
N LEU A 519 25.79 -0.96 23.25
CA LEU A 519 25.39 0.23 22.50
C LEU A 519 24.26 0.99 23.21
N LEU A 520 23.25 0.28 23.71
CA LEU A 520 22.13 0.87 24.44
C LEU A 520 22.63 1.53 25.74
N ASP A 521 23.47 0.84 26.51
CA ASP A 521 24.05 1.38 27.74
C ASP A 521 24.90 2.64 27.48
N ALA A 522 25.73 2.62 26.44
CA ALA A 522 26.54 3.79 26.05
C ALA A 522 25.67 5.01 25.69
N GLN A 523 24.57 4.80 24.95
CA GLN A 523 23.66 5.90 24.59
C GLN A 523 22.81 6.34 25.80
N LYS A 524 22.45 5.44 26.70
CA LYS A 524 21.76 5.78 27.96
C LYS A 524 22.62 6.67 28.85
N GLU A 525 23.87 6.32 29.07
CA GLU A 525 24.79 7.15 29.87
C GLU A 525 25.05 8.51 29.20
N ARG A 526 25.18 8.52 27.87
CA ARG A 526 25.35 9.75 27.11
C ARG A 526 24.16 10.70 27.31
N ILE A 527 22.93 10.21 27.11
CA ILE A 527 21.74 11.06 27.25
C ILE A 527 21.50 11.47 28.70
N ARG A 528 21.79 10.62 29.67
CA ARG A 528 21.71 10.97 31.09
C ARG A 528 22.60 12.17 31.40
N GLY A 529 23.87 12.17 30.95
CA GLY A 529 24.78 13.30 31.13
C GLY A 529 24.25 14.58 30.46
N VAL A 530 23.70 14.48 29.22
CA VAL A 530 23.10 15.62 28.52
C VAL A 530 21.92 16.19 29.29
N LEU A 531 21.04 15.36 29.88
CA LEU A 531 19.89 15.82 30.65
C LEU A 531 20.31 16.41 32.02
N GLU A 532 21.34 15.88 32.66
CA GLU A 532 21.90 16.42 33.90
C GLU A 532 22.50 17.83 33.69
N GLU A 533 23.18 18.07 32.56
CA GLU A 533 23.73 19.38 32.17
C GLU A 533 22.64 20.40 31.76
N ASN A 534 21.48 19.91 31.30
CA ASN A 534 20.38 20.73 30.78
C ASN A 534 19.08 20.56 31.58
N ARG A 535 19.19 20.45 32.91
CA ARG A 535 18.04 20.27 33.80
C ARG A 535 16.98 21.34 33.65
N ASP A 536 17.39 22.60 33.47
CA ASP A 536 16.53 23.76 33.25
C ASP A 536 15.63 23.64 32.03
N LEU A 537 16.13 23.04 30.92
CA LEU A 537 15.33 22.81 29.71
C LEU A 537 14.24 21.75 29.95
N VAL A 538 14.60 20.66 30.63
CA VAL A 538 13.64 19.60 30.98
C VAL A 538 12.56 20.15 31.92
N GLU A 539 12.95 20.94 32.95
CA GLU A 539 12.02 21.55 33.90
C GLU A 539 11.08 22.53 33.21
N ALA A 540 11.59 23.40 32.32
CA ALA A 540 10.78 24.36 31.57
C ALA A 540 9.74 23.67 30.68
N LEU A 541 10.15 22.64 29.92
CA LEU A 541 9.22 21.89 29.07
C LEU A 541 8.19 21.10 29.89
N ARG A 542 8.62 20.43 30.97
CA ARG A 542 7.73 19.73 31.89
C ARG A 542 6.65 20.68 32.45
N ASP A 543 7.07 21.84 32.94
CA ASP A 543 6.16 22.80 33.58
C ASP A 543 5.21 23.44 32.55
N ALA A 544 5.69 23.68 31.31
CA ALA A 544 4.84 24.11 30.21
C ALA A 544 3.81 23.03 29.81
N LEU A 545 4.20 21.75 29.78
CA LEU A 545 3.27 20.64 29.54
C LEU A 545 2.23 20.49 30.63
N ILE A 546 2.63 20.65 31.91
CA ILE A 546 1.69 20.63 33.01
C ILE A 546 0.69 21.79 32.92
N ALA A 547 1.09 22.94 32.38
CA ALA A 547 0.20 24.10 32.22
C ALA A 547 -0.75 24.00 31.03
N ARG A 548 -0.33 23.38 29.91
CA ARG A 548 -1.04 23.45 28.62
C ARG A 548 -1.48 22.10 28.06
N ASP A 549 -1.07 20.99 28.65
CA ASP A 549 -1.25 19.59 28.22
C ASP A 549 -0.56 19.23 26.89
N GLU A 550 -0.39 20.17 25.96
CA GLU A 550 0.18 19.96 24.64
C GLU A 550 0.92 21.22 24.16
N LEU A 551 2.03 21.06 23.47
CA LEU A 551 2.82 22.09 22.80
C LEU A 551 3.05 21.68 21.34
N VAL A 552 2.87 22.59 20.38
CA VAL A 552 2.94 22.27 18.94
C VAL A 552 4.02 23.12 18.27
N GLY A 553 4.89 22.45 17.53
CA GLY A 553 5.87 23.07 16.63
C GLY A 553 6.76 24.14 17.29
N GLU A 554 6.58 25.39 16.88
CA GLU A 554 7.35 26.51 17.36
C GLU A 554 7.20 26.79 18.86
N GLU A 555 6.08 26.42 19.48
CA GLU A 555 5.87 26.63 20.92
C GLU A 555 6.89 25.84 21.75
N ILE A 556 7.26 24.63 21.33
CA ILE A 556 8.27 23.81 21.98
C ILE A 556 9.62 24.52 21.95
N VAL A 557 9.98 25.04 20.78
CA VAL A 557 11.25 25.74 20.52
C VAL A 557 11.31 27.06 21.33
N GLN A 558 10.18 27.79 21.42
CA GLN A 558 10.09 29.02 22.19
C GLN A 558 10.32 28.77 23.69
N VAL A 559 9.74 27.70 24.26
CA VAL A 559 9.98 27.33 25.67
C VAL A 559 11.46 27.01 25.91
N ILE A 560 12.10 26.28 25.00
CA ILE A 560 13.54 25.97 25.08
C ILE A 560 14.38 27.24 24.99
N HIS A 561 14.10 28.13 24.02
CA HIS A 561 14.86 29.38 23.85
C HIS A 561 14.68 30.31 25.06
N GLN A 562 13.47 30.37 25.64
CA GLN A 562 13.22 31.16 26.85
C GLN A 562 14.06 30.63 28.02
N ALA A 563 14.11 29.31 28.25
CA ALA A 563 14.92 28.72 29.31
C ALA A 563 16.43 28.97 29.08
N LEU A 564 16.90 28.89 27.84
CA LEU A 564 18.29 29.24 27.49
C LEU A 564 18.60 30.72 27.73
N ALA A 565 17.67 31.64 27.44
CA ALA A 565 17.82 33.05 27.70
C ALA A 565 17.88 33.36 29.22
N GLU A 566 17.03 32.69 30.01
CA GLU A 566 17.05 32.82 31.47
C GLU A 566 18.37 32.29 32.07
N ARG A 567 18.90 31.17 31.54
CA ARG A 567 20.24 30.62 31.89
C ARG A 567 21.35 31.67 31.59
N ALA A 568 21.23 32.40 30.47
CA ALA A 568 22.19 33.43 30.08
C ALA A 568 22.03 34.76 30.85
N GLY A 569 21.11 34.84 31.82
CA GLY A 569 20.87 36.06 32.64
C GLY A 569 20.00 37.10 31.98
N TYR A 570 19.34 36.81 30.86
CA TYR A 570 18.39 37.69 30.22
C TYR A 570 17.01 37.48 30.86
N LYS A 571 16.52 38.51 31.59
CA LYS A 571 15.13 38.55 32.08
C LYS A 571 14.28 39.30 31.05
N PRO A 572 13.36 38.65 30.35
CA PRO A 572 12.41 39.36 29.49
C PRO A 572 11.49 40.21 30.39
N ASN A 573 11.51 41.52 30.19
CA ASN A 573 10.58 42.42 30.86
C ASN A 573 9.17 42.27 30.30
N GLY A 574 8.26 41.64 31.10
CA GLY A 574 6.82 41.89 31.10
C GLY A 574 5.99 41.31 29.98
N GLY A 575 5.09 40.36 30.34
CA GLY A 575 3.80 40.05 29.71
C GLY A 575 3.85 39.32 28.35
N PRO A 576 2.83 38.48 28.05
CA PRO A 576 2.78 37.81 26.76
C PRO A 576 2.61 38.86 25.64
N ALA A 577 3.68 39.07 24.86
CA ALA A 577 3.62 39.89 23.66
C ALA A 577 2.80 39.15 22.60
N ALA A 578 1.77 39.79 22.09
CA ALA A 578 1.12 39.39 20.84
C ALA A 578 2.18 39.30 19.74
N VAL A 579 2.26 38.16 19.11
CA VAL A 579 3.22 37.87 18.04
C VAL A 579 2.85 38.70 16.82
N GLY A 580 3.58 39.81 16.60
CA GLY A 580 3.73 40.44 15.30
C GLY A 580 4.92 39.78 14.62
N SER A 581 4.71 39.25 13.43
CA SER A 581 5.76 38.80 12.53
C SER A 581 6.79 39.93 12.31
N ASP A 582 8.05 39.57 12.23
CA ASP A 582 9.25 40.36 11.90
C ASP A 582 10.06 40.89 13.09
N THR A 583 10.86 40.00 13.66
CA THR A 583 12.19 40.42 14.16
C THR A 583 13.11 39.17 14.19
N LEU A 584 13.87 39.01 13.15
CA LEU A 584 15.06 38.14 13.11
C LEU A 584 16.08 38.68 14.12
N ILE A 585 16.24 38.05 15.26
CA ILE A 585 17.37 38.29 16.15
C ILE A 585 18.56 37.54 15.56
N VAL A 586 19.46 38.26 14.90
CA VAL A 586 20.76 37.80 14.47
C VAL A 586 21.63 37.68 15.73
N LEU A 587 21.94 36.46 16.15
CA LEU A 587 22.98 36.21 17.16
C LEU A 587 24.36 36.51 16.54
N PRO A 588 25.28 37.19 17.24
CA PRO A 588 26.61 37.44 16.72
C PRO A 588 27.40 36.11 16.60
N ASN A 589 27.88 35.83 15.39
CA ASN A 589 28.85 34.78 15.13
C ASN A 589 30.11 35.04 15.96
N GLY A 590 30.34 34.29 16.98
CA GLY A 590 31.57 34.26 17.74
C GLY A 590 32.38 33.01 17.39
N SER A 591 33.44 33.27 16.72
CA SER A 591 34.79 32.68 16.70
C SER A 591 35.29 32.39 15.29
N GLU A 592 36.04 33.33 14.78
CA GLU A 592 37.04 33.10 13.74
C GLU A 592 38.07 32.04 14.22
N ASP A 593 38.22 31.00 13.43
CA ASP A 593 39.33 30.08 13.57
C ASP A 593 40.49 30.59 12.68
N PRO A 594 41.63 31.02 13.27
CA PRO A 594 42.75 31.48 12.49
C PRO A 594 43.67 30.28 12.26
N THR A 595 43.67 29.67 11.09
CA THR A 595 44.80 29.02 10.42
C THR A 595 44.37 28.09 9.30
N LEU A 596 44.35 28.60 8.09
CA LEU A 596 44.70 27.87 6.88
C LEU A 596 45.39 28.83 5.91
N PRO A 597 46.59 28.50 5.37
CA PRO A 597 47.36 29.42 4.52
C PRO A 597 46.78 29.48 3.11
N GLU A 598 46.82 30.71 2.55
CA GLU A 598 46.59 31.04 1.14
C GLU A 598 47.53 30.19 0.24
N GLU A 599 46.96 29.39 -0.66
CA GLU A 599 47.68 28.95 -1.85
C GLU A 599 47.34 29.80 -3.05
N ALA A 600 48.41 30.24 -3.67
CA ALA A 600 48.49 31.23 -4.71
C ALA A 600 47.70 30.91 -5.98
N LYS A 601 47.13 31.96 -6.52
CA LYS A 601 46.78 32.07 -7.96
C LYS A 601 48.04 32.01 -8.79
N ASP A 602 48.09 31.08 -9.73
CA ASP A 602 48.82 31.26 -10.99
C ASP A 602 48.10 30.53 -12.10
N SER A 603 47.63 31.29 -13.04
CA SER A 603 47.34 30.86 -14.40
C SER A 603 48.68 30.82 -15.18
N PRO A 604 48.86 29.92 -16.18
CA PRO A 604 48.81 30.48 -17.52
C PRO A 604 48.18 29.57 -18.60
N THR A 605 47.53 30.27 -19.49
CA THR A 605 47.31 30.09 -20.93
C THR A 605 48.16 29.07 -21.72
N THR A 606 47.44 28.56 -22.79
CA THR A 606 47.92 28.00 -24.07
C THR A 606 48.40 26.52 -24.07
N GLU A 607 47.70 25.65 -24.75
CA GLU A 607 47.50 25.31 -26.17
C GLU A 607 46.29 24.41 -26.38
#